data_e174c319630ff243b4776ba0baa91b8b
#
_entry.id   e174c319630ff243b4776ba0baa91b8b
#
_cell.length_a   1.000
_cell.length_b   1.000
_cell.length_c   1.000
_cell.angle_alpha   90.00
_cell.angle_beta   90.00
_cell.angle_gamma   90.00
#
_symmetry.space_group_name_H-M   'P 1'
#
loop_
_entity.id
_entity.type
_entity.pdbx_description
1 polymer ?
#
loop_
_entity_poly.entity_id
_entity_poly.type
_entity_poly.pdbx_seq_one_letter_code
_entity_poly.pdbx_strand_id
1 'polypeptide(L)'
;MKIVILGSGAVGGYYGARLARVGQQVTFVARGAHLAAIRERGLTIRSPLGDFVARAAAEERTDGIGPADVVIVAVKAYDNATALPMIAPLLGTSTTVLTLQNGVDSAVEVASIAGEQRTLGGTTYIATALESPGVIVQTGTHRRIVFGEVFGELPRLSDRVRQLQMVMQEADIQADAVQDGRVPIWEKFVFLAALAGFAGASRLPIGPLWADEVTRARFMDACREIEAVARAEGVPVAADVVDRIPAYVEGIPGSMRASLLIDLSQGKRIEVEALQGSVVRRGRRAGVPTPIMETLYAVLRPHAGGSGRAGAS
;
A
#
# COMPACT_ATOMS: atom_id res chain seq x y z
N MET A 1 -22.97 0.54 2.76
CA MET A 1 -22.08 0.85 3.90
C MET A 1 -21.61 2.29 3.80
N LYS A 2 -21.35 2.94 4.93
CA LYS A 2 -20.68 4.24 5.00
C LYS A 2 -19.17 4.01 5.05
N ILE A 3 -18.49 4.40 3.97
CA ILE A 3 -17.07 4.09 3.76
C ILE A 3 -16.28 5.40 3.65
N VAL A 4 -15.22 5.54 4.43
CA VAL A 4 -14.32 6.70 4.34
C VAL A 4 -12.98 6.27 3.76
N ILE A 5 -12.53 6.94 2.72
CA ILE A 5 -11.23 6.72 2.08
C ILE A 5 -10.25 7.75 2.62
N LEU A 6 -9.45 7.36 3.59
CA LEU A 6 -8.39 8.20 4.13
C LEU A 6 -7.16 8.13 3.23
N GLY A 7 -7.02 9.15 2.38
CA GLY A 7 -6.03 9.19 1.31
C GLY A 7 -6.60 8.81 -0.04
N SER A 8 -7.30 9.74 -0.67
CA SER A 8 -7.93 9.54 -1.99
C SER A 8 -6.97 9.77 -3.16
N GLY A 9 -5.69 9.37 -2.98
CA GLY A 9 -4.70 9.31 -4.05
C GLY A 9 -4.97 8.17 -5.04
N ALA A 10 -3.94 7.75 -5.80
CA ALA A 10 -4.10 6.80 -6.89
C ALA A 10 -4.78 5.48 -6.46
N VAL A 11 -4.36 4.88 -5.35
CA VAL A 11 -4.90 3.60 -4.85
C VAL A 11 -6.26 3.80 -4.18
N GLY A 12 -6.31 4.64 -3.13
CA GLY A 12 -7.53 4.85 -2.36
C GLY A 12 -8.65 5.48 -3.20
N GLY A 13 -8.31 6.45 -4.06
CA GLY A 13 -9.28 7.06 -4.97
C GLY A 13 -9.86 6.05 -5.97
N TYR A 14 -9.04 5.17 -6.54
CA TYR A 14 -9.51 4.13 -7.46
C TYR A 14 -10.53 3.20 -6.79
N TYR A 15 -10.17 2.59 -5.65
CA TYR A 15 -11.07 1.68 -4.98
C TYR A 15 -12.31 2.37 -4.41
N GLY A 16 -12.14 3.58 -3.84
CA GLY A 16 -13.28 4.38 -3.38
C GLY A 16 -14.25 4.75 -4.51
N ALA A 17 -13.72 5.09 -5.70
CA ALA A 17 -14.55 5.39 -6.87
C ALA A 17 -15.36 4.16 -7.33
N ARG A 18 -14.76 2.97 -7.31
CA ARG A 18 -15.48 1.73 -7.63
C ARG A 18 -16.60 1.43 -6.64
N LEU A 19 -16.33 1.60 -5.34
CA LEU A 19 -17.33 1.43 -4.28
C LEU A 19 -18.47 2.45 -4.41
N ALA A 20 -18.16 3.72 -4.70
CA ALA A 20 -19.17 4.74 -4.91
C ALA A 20 -20.07 4.43 -6.13
N ARG A 21 -19.48 3.88 -7.21
CA ARG A 21 -20.20 3.52 -8.44
C ARG A 21 -21.31 2.49 -8.21
N VAL A 22 -21.17 1.61 -7.24
CA VAL A 22 -22.18 0.60 -6.88
C VAL A 22 -23.09 1.05 -5.74
N GLY A 23 -23.11 2.34 -5.41
CA GLY A 23 -24.06 2.92 -4.46
C GLY A 23 -23.61 2.86 -3.00
N GLN A 24 -22.34 2.52 -2.70
CA GLN A 24 -21.84 2.67 -1.34
C GLN A 24 -21.73 4.16 -0.98
N GLN A 25 -22.01 4.52 0.27
CA GLN A 25 -21.90 5.89 0.76
C GLN A 25 -20.43 6.21 1.02
N VAL A 26 -19.71 6.64 -0.01
CA VAL A 26 -18.28 6.94 0.07
C VAL A 26 -18.03 8.41 0.40
N THR A 27 -17.08 8.68 1.29
CA THR A 27 -16.49 10.00 1.51
C THR A 27 -15.00 9.92 1.24
N PHE A 28 -14.51 10.71 0.29
CA PHE A 28 -13.10 10.86 0.01
C PHE A 28 -12.45 11.85 0.97
N VAL A 29 -11.34 11.49 1.59
CA VAL A 29 -10.50 12.43 2.34
C VAL A 29 -9.31 12.80 1.45
N ALA A 30 -9.25 14.05 1.03
CA ALA A 30 -8.26 14.59 0.11
C ALA A 30 -7.88 16.02 0.51
N ARG A 31 -6.86 16.60 -0.12
CA ARG A 31 -6.40 17.96 0.17
C ARG A 31 -6.05 18.74 -1.10
N GLY A 32 -6.01 20.08 -0.96
CA GLY A 32 -5.55 20.99 -2.01
C GLY A 32 -6.33 20.89 -3.32
N ALA A 33 -5.63 21.01 -4.45
CA ALA A 33 -6.24 21.00 -5.78
C ALA A 33 -6.98 19.69 -6.12
N HIS A 34 -6.53 18.54 -5.53
CA HIS A 34 -7.20 17.28 -5.74
C HIS A 34 -8.58 17.25 -5.08
N LEU A 35 -8.69 17.73 -3.84
CA LEU A 35 -9.98 17.89 -3.15
C LEU A 35 -10.92 18.83 -3.92
N ALA A 36 -10.42 20.00 -4.33
CA ALA A 36 -11.22 20.97 -5.08
C ALA A 36 -11.79 20.34 -6.37
N ALA A 37 -10.96 19.61 -7.11
CA ALA A 37 -11.38 18.93 -8.32
C ALA A 37 -12.44 17.83 -8.08
N ILE A 38 -12.31 17.04 -7.00
CA ILE A 38 -13.30 16.01 -6.64
C ILE A 38 -14.63 16.67 -6.29
N ARG A 39 -14.63 17.75 -5.53
CA ARG A 39 -15.86 18.50 -5.15
C ARG A 39 -16.58 19.09 -6.34
N GLU A 40 -15.83 19.67 -7.28
CA GLU A 40 -16.37 20.38 -8.44
C GLU A 40 -16.95 19.41 -9.48
N ARG A 41 -16.19 18.38 -9.87
CA ARG A 41 -16.51 17.54 -11.03
C ARG A 41 -16.54 16.04 -10.76
N GLY A 42 -16.28 15.61 -9.52
CA GLY A 42 -16.14 14.21 -9.16
C GLY A 42 -14.75 13.67 -9.43
N LEU A 43 -14.52 12.41 -9.07
CA LEU A 43 -13.27 11.70 -9.30
C LEU A 43 -13.36 10.90 -10.61
N THR A 44 -12.58 11.28 -11.59
CA THR A 44 -12.49 10.59 -12.88
C THR A 44 -11.53 9.42 -12.80
N ILE A 45 -11.99 8.25 -13.21
CA ILE A 45 -11.16 7.06 -13.39
C ILE A 45 -11.03 6.80 -14.91
N ARG A 46 -9.80 6.80 -15.41
CA ARG A 46 -9.45 6.33 -16.75
C ARG A 46 -8.88 4.92 -16.65
N SER A 47 -9.47 3.97 -17.34
CA SER A 47 -9.15 2.56 -17.18
C SER A 47 -9.41 1.77 -18.47
N PRO A 48 -8.57 0.79 -18.79
CA PRO A 48 -8.87 -0.18 -19.85
C PRO A 48 -10.17 -0.95 -19.63
N LEU A 49 -10.71 -0.94 -18.41
CA LEU A 49 -11.99 -1.55 -18.04
C LEU A 49 -13.18 -0.60 -18.26
N GLY A 50 -12.97 0.56 -18.87
CA GLY A 50 -13.93 1.61 -19.10
C GLY A 50 -13.75 2.81 -18.17
N ASP A 51 -13.84 4.00 -18.74
CA ASP A 51 -13.74 5.26 -18.01
C ASP A 51 -15.06 5.57 -17.30
N PHE A 52 -14.97 6.20 -16.12
CA PHE A 52 -16.13 6.67 -15.39
C PHE A 52 -15.80 7.81 -14.44
N VAL A 53 -16.84 8.51 -13.98
CA VAL A 53 -16.73 9.54 -12.95
C VAL A 53 -17.51 9.10 -11.71
N ALA A 54 -16.84 9.05 -10.57
CA ALA A 54 -17.48 8.83 -9.28
C ALA A 54 -17.81 10.17 -8.63
N ARG A 55 -19.11 10.40 -8.34
CA ARG A 55 -19.58 11.55 -7.57
C ARG A 55 -19.86 11.10 -6.14
N ALA A 56 -19.07 11.57 -5.20
CA ALA A 56 -19.20 11.25 -3.77
C ALA A 56 -18.75 12.45 -2.93
N ALA A 57 -19.09 12.47 -1.66
CA ALA A 57 -18.62 13.48 -0.73
C ALA A 57 -17.09 13.51 -0.67
N ALA A 58 -16.52 14.71 -0.51
CA ALA A 58 -15.07 14.88 -0.39
C ALA A 58 -14.76 15.94 0.66
N GLU A 59 -13.95 15.55 1.64
CA GLU A 59 -13.59 16.37 2.80
C GLU A 59 -12.08 16.46 2.98
N GLU A 60 -11.64 17.55 3.59
CA GLU A 60 -10.22 17.70 3.97
C GLU A 60 -9.94 17.07 5.34
N ARG A 61 -10.92 17.10 6.20
CA ARG A 61 -10.88 16.62 7.60
C ARG A 61 -12.03 15.67 7.86
N THR A 62 -11.92 14.90 8.93
CA THR A 62 -12.91 13.87 9.28
C THR A 62 -13.82 14.26 10.44
N ASP A 63 -13.55 15.38 11.13
CA ASP A 63 -14.24 15.80 12.35
C ASP A 63 -15.77 15.93 12.19
N GLY A 64 -16.24 16.28 10.98
CA GLY A 64 -17.67 16.44 10.68
C GLY A 64 -18.34 15.22 10.04
N ILE A 65 -17.59 14.14 9.76
CA ILE A 65 -18.12 12.96 9.04
C ILE A 65 -18.92 12.06 10.01
N GLY A 66 -18.43 11.91 11.24
CA GLY A 66 -18.97 10.97 12.23
C GLY A 66 -18.68 9.51 11.90
N PRO A 67 -19.14 8.57 12.75
CA PRO A 67 -18.79 7.16 12.64
C PRO A 67 -19.03 6.56 11.26
N ALA A 68 -18.09 5.75 10.80
CA ALA A 68 -18.12 5.00 9.53
C ALA A 68 -18.24 3.50 9.80
N ASP A 69 -18.79 2.76 8.84
CA ASP A 69 -18.74 1.29 8.88
C ASP A 69 -17.34 0.80 8.55
N VAL A 70 -16.71 1.42 7.53
CA VAL A 70 -15.35 1.07 7.08
C VAL A 70 -14.53 2.33 6.84
N VAL A 71 -13.29 2.30 7.32
CA VAL A 71 -12.25 3.28 6.96
C VAL A 71 -11.17 2.56 6.16
N ILE A 72 -10.90 2.99 4.93
CA ILE A 72 -9.80 2.47 4.12
C ILE A 72 -8.65 3.47 4.17
N VAL A 73 -7.52 3.06 4.74
CA VAL A 73 -6.30 3.87 4.86
C VAL A 73 -5.39 3.59 3.65
N ALA A 74 -5.18 4.62 2.81
CA ALA A 74 -4.38 4.52 1.60
C ALA A 74 -3.50 5.77 1.37
N VAL A 75 -3.17 6.49 2.44
CA VAL A 75 -2.15 7.55 2.40
C VAL A 75 -0.76 6.95 2.23
N LYS A 76 0.19 7.72 1.75
CA LYS A 76 1.61 7.31 1.80
C LYS A 76 2.07 7.21 3.25
N ALA A 77 2.86 6.18 3.60
CA ALA A 77 3.27 5.91 4.97
C ALA A 77 3.96 7.10 5.67
N TYR A 78 4.68 7.91 4.92
CA TYR A 78 5.32 9.13 5.45
C TYR A 78 4.34 10.24 5.86
N ASP A 79 3.06 10.12 5.54
CA ASP A 79 2.00 11.03 5.99
C ASP A 79 1.22 10.50 7.22
N ASN A 80 1.57 9.30 7.75
CA ASN A 80 0.86 8.65 8.85
C ASN A 80 0.75 9.53 10.10
N ALA A 81 1.81 10.25 10.46
CA ALA A 81 1.79 11.14 11.64
C ALA A 81 0.67 12.18 11.60
N THR A 82 0.26 12.64 10.41
CA THR A 82 -0.82 13.62 10.24
C THR A 82 -2.15 13.00 9.86
N ALA A 83 -2.14 11.88 9.17
CA ALA A 83 -3.35 11.25 8.65
C ALA A 83 -4.00 10.29 9.65
N LEU A 84 -3.24 9.46 10.36
CA LEU A 84 -3.82 8.45 11.25
C LEU A 84 -4.67 9.04 12.39
N PRO A 85 -4.33 10.18 13.03
CA PRO A 85 -5.22 10.82 14.01
C PRO A 85 -6.62 11.15 13.46
N MET A 86 -6.75 11.32 12.14
CA MET A 86 -8.04 11.57 11.49
C MET A 86 -8.99 10.35 11.51
N ILE A 87 -8.50 9.17 11.92
CA ILE A 87 -9.33 7.97 12.09
C ILE A 87 -10.24 8.12 13.32
N ALA A 88 -9.77 8.75 14.39
CA ALA A 88 -10.47 8.78 15.67
C ALA A 88 -11.93 9.29 15.59
N PRO A 89 -12.27 10.39 14.89
CA PRO A 89 -13.66 10.85 14.75
C PRO A 89 -14.57 9.90 13.95
N LEU A 90 -13.99 8.94 13.22
CA LEU A 90 -14.70 7.98 12.38
C LEU A 90 -15.03 6.68 13.11
N LEU A 91 -14.48 6.49 14.31
CA LEU A 91 -14.66 5.25 15.07
C LEU A 91 -16.03 5.20 15.74
N GLY A 92 -16.79 4.15 15.44
CA GLY A 92 -17.99 3.72 16.14
C GLY A 92 -17.76 2.38 16.83
N THR A 93 -18.83 1.76 17.31
CA THR A 93 -18.78 0.47 18.00
C THR A 93 -18.29 -0.67 17.09
N SER A 94 -18.66 -0.63 15.80
CA SER A 94 -18.42 -1.69 14.82
C SER A 94 -17.52 -1.27 13.65
N THR A 95 -16.89 -0.09 13.72
CA THR A 95 -16.03 0.41 12.63
C THR A 95 -14.89 -0.56 12.36
N THR A 96 -14.70 -0.92 11.09
CA THR A 96 -13.55 -1.67 10.59
C THR A 96 -12.58 -0.71 9.89
N VAL A 97 -11.29 -0.81 10.20
CA VAL A 97 -10.24 0.00 9.56
C VAL A 97 -9.32 -0.93 8.78
N LEU A 98 -9.33 -0.81 7.46
CA LEU A 98 -8.48 -1.57 6.56
C LEU A 98 -7.34 -0.69 6.05
N THR A 99 -6.09 -1.07 6.33
CA THR A 99 -4.95 -0.42 5.68
C THR A 99 -4.56 -1.14 4.38
N LEU A 100 -4.35 -0.35 3.32
CA LEU A 100 -3.86 -0.80 2.00
C LEU A 100 -2.48 -0.19 1.66
N GLN A 101 -1.82 0.37 2.65
CA GLN A 101 -0.51 0.98 2.50
C GLN A 101 0.56 -0.08 2.21
N ASN A 102 1.59 0.28 1.45
CA ASN A 102 2.75 -0.58 1.28
C ASN A 102 3.56 -0.66 2.57
N GLY A 103 4.25 -1.79 2.74
CA GLY A 103 5.05 -2.05 3.95
C GLY A 103 4.33 -2.97 4.93
N VAL A 104 5.02 -3.29 6.01
CA VAL A 104 4.57 -4.26 7.03
C VAL A 104 4.31 -3.60 8.40
N ASP A 105 4.59 -2.31 8.52
CA ASP A 105 4.39 -1.54 9.77
C ASP A 105 2.96 -0.96 9.87
N SER A 106 2.30 -0.73 8.72
CA SER A 106 1.08 0.07 8.61
C SER A 106 -0.07 -0.43 9.48
N ALA A 107 -0.24 -1.75 9.60
CA ALA A 107 -1.31 -2.29 10.44
C ALA A 107 -1.09 -1.98 11.93
N VAL A 108 0.16 -2.05 12.40
CA VAL A 108 0.52 -1.71 13.79
C VAL A 108 0.33 -0.20 14.03
N GLU A 109 0.74 0.65 13.10
CA GLU A 109 0.55 2.09 13.20
C GLU A 109 -0.93 2.46 13.21
N VAL A 110 -1.75 1.87 12.34
CA VAL A 110 -3.21 2.07 12.34
C VAL A 110 -3.84 1.58 13.64
N ALA A 111 -3.43 0.42 14.13
CA ALA A 111 -3.95 -0.16 15.38
C ALA A 111 -3.63 0.70 16.61
N SER A 112 -2.54 1.47 16.59
CA SER A 112 -2.23 2.41 17.68
C SER A 112 -3.29 3.50 17.88
N ILE A 113 -4.09 3.79 16.85
CA ILE A 113 -5.20 4.75 16.91
C ILE A 113 -6.56 4.05 16.95
N ALA A 114 -6.78 3.04 16.11
CA ALA A 114 -8.08 2.38 15.95
C ALA A 114 -8.31 1.24 16.94
N GLY A 115 -7.24 0.69 17.50
CA GLY A 115 -7.24 -0.56 18.26
C GLY A 115 -7.10 -1.78 17.34
N GLU A 116 -6.42 -2.83 17.86
CA GLU A 116 -6.18 -4.08 17.13
C GLU A 116 -7.48 -4.75 16.66
N GLN A 117 -8.50 -4.74 17.52
CA GLN A 117 -9.79 -5.36 17.25
C GLN A 117 -10.57 -4.73 16.08
N ARG A 118 -10.23 -3.51 15.67
CA ARG A 118 -10.85 -2.83 14.52
C ARG A 118 -9.99 -2.89 13.26
N THR A 119 -8.71 -3.24 13.39
CA THR A 119 -7.74 -3.13 12.30
C THR A 119 -7.65 -4.40 11.48
N LEU A 120 -7.75 -4.25 10.17
CA LEU A 120 -7.43 -5.26 9.17
C LEU A 120 -6.21 -4.81 8.37
N GLY A 121 -5.41 -5.77 7.94
CA GLY A 121 -4.32 -5.54 7.01
C GLY A 121 -4.65 -6.06 5.63
N GLY A 122 -4.22 -5.33 4.61
CA GLY A 122 -4.40 -5.75 3.23
C GLY A 122 -3.28 -5.30 2.31
N THR A 123 -3.19 -5.94 1.18
CA THR A 123 -2.24 -5.61 0.12
C THR A 123 -2.94 -5.53 -1.22
N THR A 124 -2.45 -4.68 -2.12
CA THR A 124 -3.08 -4.40 -3.41
C THR A 124 -2.16 -4.78 -4.56
N TYR A 125 -2.75 -5.29 -5.64
CA TYR A 125 -2.10 -5.54 -6.91
C TYR A 125 -2.81 -4.72 -7.98
N ILE A 126 -2.33 -3.48 -8.16
CA ILE A 126 -2.90 -2.51 -9.08
C ILE A 126 -1.81 -1.54 -9.53
N ALA A 127 -1.88 -1.13 -10.78
CA ALA A 127 -1.04 -0.07 -11.32
C ALA A 127 -1.93 1.16 -11.58
N THR A 128 -1.87 2.14 -10.68
CA THR A 128 -2.61 3.40 -10.77
C THR A 128 -1.70 4.58 -10.52
N ALA A 129 -2.01 5.69 -11.17
CA ALA A 129 -1.34 6.97 -10.98
C ALA A 129 -2.36 8.11 -10.88
N LEU A 130 -2.08 9.10 -10.05
CA LEU A 130 -2.76 10.38 -10.07
C LEU A 130 -2.16 11.20 -11.23
N GLU A 131 -2.88 11.26 -12.35
CA GLU A 131 -2.45 11.97 -13.56
C GLU A 131 -2.50 13.47 -13.36
N SER A 132 -3.61 13.93 -12.80
CA SER A 132 -3.86 15.33 -12.47
C SER A 132 -4.89 15.43 -11.34
N PRO A 133 -5.08 16.59 -10.70
CA PRO A 133 -6.13 16.77 -9.70
C PRO A 133 -7.49 16.27 -10.19
N GLY A 134 -8.09 15.30 -9.47
CA GLY A 134 -9.38 14.70 -9.82
C GLY A 134 -9.34 13.63 -10.90
N VAL A 135 -8.16 13.22 -11.42
CA VAL A 135 -8.04 12.20 -12.46
C VAL A 135 -7.06 11.12 -12.07
N ILE A 136 -7.52 9.89 -11.99
CA ILE A 136 -6.71 8.68 -11.73
C ILE A 136 -6.70 7.83 -13.00
N VAL A 137 -5.51 7.41 -13.40
CA VAL A 137 -5.31 6.47 -14.53
C VAL A 137 -4.91 5.11 -13.97
N GLN A 138 -5.58 4.07 -14.44
CA GLN A 138 -5.20 2.69 -14.25
C GLN A 138 -4.48 2.17 -15.49
N THR A 139 -3.33 1.55 -15.30
CA THR A 139 -2.60 0.81 -16.34
C THR A 139 -2.83 -0.69 -16.15
N GLY A 140 -3.24 -1.38 -17.20
CA GLY A 140 -3.64 -2.80 -17.13
C GLY A 140 -4.99 -3.00 -16.42
N THR A 141 -5.34 -4.25 -16.16
CA THR A 141 -6.68 -4.63 -15.68
C THR A 141 -6.68 -5.16 -14.24
N HIS A 142 -5.51 -5.27 -13.61
CA HIS A 142 -5.41 -5.75 -12.24
C HIS A 142 -6.03 -4.76 -11.25
N ARG A 143 -6.88 -5.26 -10.36
CA ARG A 143 -7.56 -4.50 -9.30
C ARG A 143 -7.79 -5.35 -8.06
N ARG A 144 -6.77 -6.20 -7.77
CA ARG A 144 -6.86 -7.19 -6.70
C ARG A 144 -6.48 -6.58 -5.36
N ILE A 145 -7.26 -6.93 -4.33
CA ILE A 145 -6.94 -6.71 -2.91
C ILE A 145 -6.95 -8.07 -2.22
N VAL A 146 -5.92 -8.36 -1.42
CA VAL A 146 -5.91 -9.52 -0.51
C VAL A 146 -5.81 -8.97 0.90
N PHE A 147 -6.71 -9.37 1.80
CA PHE A 147 -6.79 -8.80 3.14
C PHE A 147 -7.35 -9.78 4.16
N GLY A 148 -7.09 -9.52 5.42
CA GLY A 148 -7.58 -10.34 6.53
C GLY A 148 -7.27 -9.75 7.89
N GLU A 149 -7.58 -10.52 8.93
CA GLU A 149 -7.14 -10.22 10.29
C GLU A 149 -5.61 -10.28 10.37
N VAL A 150 -5.02 -9.39 11.17
CA VAL A 150 -3.56 -9.33 11.38
C VAL A 150 -3.18 -9.34 12.86
N PHE A 151 -4.17 -9.34 13.74
CA PHE A 151 -4.04 -9.37 15.19
C PHE A 151 -4.91 -10.47 15.82
N GLY A 152 -4.59 -10.82 17.07
CA GLY A 152 -5.29 -11.83 17.84
C GLY A 152 -4.92 -13.26 17.45
N GLU A 153 -5.83 -14.20 17.71
CA GLU A 153 -5.63 -15.60 17.34
C GLU A 153 -5.79 -15.80 15.84
N LEU A 154 -4.73 -16.23 15.18
CA LEU A 154 -4.68 -16.52 13.74
C LEU A 154 -4.22 -17.96 13.51
N PRO A 155 -4.72 -18.64 12.46
CA PRO A 155 -5.53 -18.13 11.35
C PRO A 155 -7.03 -18.00 11.68
N ARG A 156 -7.71 -16.92 11.24
CA ARG A 156 -9.12 -16.68 11.46
C ARG A 156 -9.78 -15.92 10.30
N LEU A 157 -10.88 -16.40 9.77
CA LEU A 157 -11.70 -15.69 8.80
C LEU A 157 -12.99 -15.19 9.47
N SER A 158 -12.97 -13.93 9.93
CA SER A 158 -14.09 -13.30 10.64
C SER A 158 -15.22 -12.86 9.70
N ASP A 159 -16.41 -12.65 10.26
CA ASP A 159 -17.58 -12.22 9.48
C ASP A 159 -17.40 -10.84 8.86
N ARG A 160 -16.72 -9.90 9.56
CA ARG A 160 -16.42 -8.58 9.00
C ARG A 160 -15.52 -8.65 7.76
N VAL A 161 -14.56 -9.59 7.73
CA VAL A 161 -13.70 -9.82 6.58
C VAL A 161 -14.51 -10.37 5.40
N ARG A 162 -15.39 -11.35 5.64
CA ARG A 162 -16.30 -11.90 4.61
C ARG A 162 -17.25 -10.84 4.07
N GLN A 163 -17.85 -10.03 4.96
CA GLN A 163 -18.78 -8.98 4.57
C GLN A 163 -18.08 -7.92 3.71
N LEU A 164 -16.88 -7.50 4.10
CA LEU A 164 -16.12 -6.53 3.33
C LEU A 164 -15.70 -7.08 1.96
N GLN A 165 -15.35 -8.38 1.88
CA GLN A 165 -15.07 -9.05 0.61
C GLN A 165 -16.27 -8.97 -0.34
N MET A 166 -17.47 -9.30 0.12
CA MET A 166 -18.68 -9.24 -0.71
C MET A 166 -18.91 -7.83 -1.25
N VAL A 167 -18.83 -6.81 -0.41
CA VAL A 167 -19.02 -5.42 -0.81
C VAL A 167 -17.98 -4.97 -1.85
N MET A 168 -16.72 -5.40 -1.70
CA MET A 168 -15.68 -5.10 -2.68
C MET A 168 -15.91 -5.84 -4.00
N GLN A 169 -16.35 -7.10 -3.97
CA GLN A 169 -16.63 -7.89 -5.17
C GLN A 169 -17.82 -7.32 -5.95
N GLU A 170 -18.86 -6.83 -5.28
CA GLU A 170 -19.97 -6.10 -5.92
C GLU A 170 -19.47 -4.86 -6.68
N ALA A 171 -18.42 -4.21 -6.18
CA ALA A 171 -17.77 -3.06 -6.83
C ALA A 171 -16.79 -3.47 -7.95
N ASP A 172 -16.81 -4.73 -8.40
CA ASP A 172 -15.88 -5.28 -9.39
C ASP A 172 -14.40 -5.11 -8.95
N ILE A 173 -14.13 -5.26 -7.66
CA ILE A 173 -12.79 -5.37 -7.10
C ILE A 173 -12.52 -6.87 -6.87
N GLN A 174 -11.38 -7.34 -7.36
CA GLN A 174 -10.94 -8.72 -7.11
C GLN A 174 -10.47 -8.83 -5.65
N ALA A 175 -11.41 -9.02 -4.74
CA ALA A 175 -11.17 -9.03 -3.30
C ALA A 175 -11.08 -10.47 -2.78
N ASP A 176 -9.95 -10.81 -2.18
CA ASP A 176 -9.68 -12.10 -1.57
C ASP A 176 -9.53 -11.96 -0.05
N ALA A 177 -10.48 -12.54 0.68
CA ALA A 177 -10.42 -12.64 2.13
C ALA A 177 -9.55 -13.83 2.55
N VAL A 178 -8.60 -13.60 3.44
CA VAL A 178 -7.69 -14.64 3.94
C VAL A 178 -7.75 -14.77 5.46
N GLN A 179 -7.36 -15.94 5.97
CA GLN A 179 -7.40 -16.25 7.40
C GLN A 179 -6.27 -15.55 8.19
N ASP A 180 -5.16 -15.23 7.54
CA ASP A 180 -4.04 -14.47 8.11
C ASP A 180 -3.59 -13.41 7.12
N GLY A 181 -3.99 -12.17 7.37
CA GLY A 181 -3.66 -11.03 6.50
C GLY A 181 -2.18 -10.69 6.46
N ARG A 182 -1.40 -11.12 7.45
CA ARG A 182 0.05 -10.90 7.49
C ARG A 182 0.76 -11.61 6.34
N VAL A 183 0.31 -12.82 6.00
CA VAL A 183 0.95 -13.66 4.97
C VAL A 183 1.01 -12.94 3.61
N PRO A 184 -0.09 -12.53 2.96
CA PRO A 184 -0.01 -11.88 1.66
C PRO A 184 0.70 -10.52 1.70
N ILE A 185 0.64 -9.81 2.82
CA ILE A 185 1.38 -8.55 3.01
C ILE A 185 2.88 -8.82 2.96
N TRP A 186 3.37 -9.80 3.72
CA TRP A 186 4.79 -10.14 3.75
C TRP A 186 5.27 -10.81 2.47
N GLU A 187 4.49 -11.71 1.87
CA GLU A 187 4.86 -12.35 0.59
C GLU A 187 5.05 -11.31 -0.54
N LYS A 188 4.16 -10.32 -0.63
CA LYS A 188 4.36 -9.19 -1.52
C LYS A 188 5.58 -8.35 -1.12
N PHE A 189 5.76 -8.12 0.17
CA PHE A 189 6.81 -7.26 0.70
C PHE A 189 8.21 -7.79 0.42
N VAL A 190 8.40 -9.12 0.44
CA VAL A 190 9.67 -9.80 0.08
C VAL A 190 10.18 -9.31 -1.28
N PHE A 191 9.33 -9.31 -2.29
CA PHE A 191 9.69 -8.82 -3.62
C PHE A 191 9.69 -7.29 -3.70
N LEU A 192 8.66 -6.64 -3.16
CA LEU A 192 8.45 -5.20 -3.30
C LEU A 192 9.59 -4.37 -2.69
N ALA A 193 10.03 -4.72 -1.47
CA ALA A 193 11.07 -3.94 -0.79
C ALA A 193 12.45 -4.11 -1.46
N ALA A 194 12.78 -5.32 -1.93
CA ALA A 194 13.98 -5.56 -2.72
C ALA A 194 13.93 -4.78 -4.04
N LEU A 195 12.84 -4.89 -4.81
CA LEU A 195 12.67 -4.16 -6.06
C LEU A 195 12.78 -2.65 -5.86
N ALA A 196 12.09 -2.11 -4.87
CA ALA A 196 12.12 -0.67 -4.57
C ALA A 196 13.54 -0.21 -4.22
N GLY A 197 14.29 -1.04 -3.48
CA GLY A 197 15.68 -0.77 -3.10
C GLY A 197 16.61 -0.73 -4.32
N PHE A 198 16.66 -1.82 -5.07
CA PHE A 198 17.55 -1.92 -6.24
C PHE A 198 17.17 -0.91 -7.34
N ALA A 199 15.89 -0.81 -7.68
CA ALA A 199 15.44 0.13 -8.69
C ALA A 199 15.67 1.60 -8.27
N GLY A 200 15.44 1.92 -7.00
CA GLY A 200 15.72 3.26 -6.47
C GLY A 200 17.19 3.61 -6.48
N ALA A 201 18.08 2.70 -6.06
CA ALA A 201 19.52 2.91 -6.02
C ALA A 201 20.14 3.02 -7.42
N SER A 202 19.75 2.12 -8.34
CA SER A 202 20.30 2.06 -9.70
C SER A 202 19.62 3.02 -10.70
N ARG A 203 18.42 3.51 -10.42
CA ARG A 203 17.54 4.27 -11.34
C ARG A 203 17.06 3.45 -12.54
N LEU A 204 17.10 2.13 -12.46
CA LEU A 204 16.74 1.21 -13.55
C LEU A 204 15.40 0.50 -13.27
N PRO A 205 14.65 0.13 -14.32
CA PRO A 205 13.52 -0.79 -14.20
C PRO A 205 14.00 -2.22 -13.93
N ILE A 206 13.06 -3.15 -13.69
CA ILE A 206 13.38 -4.54 -13.31
C ILE A 206 14.19 -5.29 -14.37
N GLY A 207 13.95 -5.07 -15.67
CA GLY A 207 14.58 -5.83 -16.74
C GLY A 207 16.11 -5.78 -16.72
N PRO A 208 16.76 -4.61 -16.80
CA PRO A 208 18.21 -4.47 -16.66
C PRO A 208 18.77 -5.04 -15.35
N LEU A 209 18.05 -4.89 -14.23
CA LEU A 209 18.46 -5.45 -12.93
C LEU A 209 18.46 -6.98 -12.96
N TRP A 210 17.49 -7.56 -13.64
CA TRP A 210 17.33 -9.02 -13.74
C TRP A 210 18.28 -9.65 -14.75
N ALA A 211 18.61 -8.93 -15.82
CA ALA A 211 19.51 -9.41 -16.87
C ALA A 211 20.97 -9.52 -16.40
N ASP A 212 21.40 -8.66 -15.46
CA ASP A 212 22.74 -8.70 -14.88
C ASP A 212 22.82 -9.76 -13.78
N GLU A 213 23.70 -10.74 -13.94
CA GLU A 213 23.80 -11.89 -13.05
C GLU A 213 24.20 -11.51 -11.62
N VAL A 214 25.10 -10.54 -11.47
CA VAL A 214 25.58 -10.09 -10.16
C VAL A 214 24.45 -9.38 -9.41
N THR A 215 23.74 -8.47 -10.10
CA THR A 215 22.61 -7.75 -9.55
C THR A 215 21.47 -8.69 -9.18
N ARG A 216 21.13 -9.64 -10.08
CA ARG A 216 20.10 -10.64 -9.83
C ARG A 216 20.43 -11.50 -8.61
N ALA A 217 21.68 -11.96 -8.45
CA ALA A 217 22.09 -12.73 -7.27
C ALA A 217 21.88 -11.92 -5.98
N ARG A 218 22.34 -10.67 -5.95
CA ARG A 218 22.16 -9.78 -4.76
C ARG A 218 20.70 -9.43 -4.52
N PHE A 219 19.89 -9.29 -5.58
CA PHE A 219 18.44 -9.07 -5.45
C PHE A 219 17.78 -10.28 -4.75
N MET A 220 18.12 -11.49 -5.16
CA MET A 220 17.60 -12.72 -4.54
C MET A 220 18.07 -12.85 -3.08
N ASP A 221 19.31 -12.47 -2.76
CA ASP A 221 19.80 -12.44 -1.39
C ASP A 221 19.04 -11.43 -0.52
N ALA A 222 18.72 -10.25 -1.05
CA ALA A 222 17.86 -9.27 -0.35
C ALA A 222 16.46 -9.84 -0.07
N CYS A 223 15.88 -10.58 -1.02
CA CYS A 223 14.60 -11.26 -0.80
C CYS A 223 14.71 -12.29 0.33
N ARG A 224 15.81 -13.04 0.43
CA ARG A 224 16.05 -13.99 1.54
C ARG A 224 16.22 -13.29 2.89
N GLU A 225 16.88 -12.13 2.93
CA GLU A 225 16.96 -11.30 4.15
C GLU A 225 15.54 -10.92 4.63
N ILE A 226 14.68 -10.45 3.73
CA ILE A 226 13.31 -10.03 4.07
C ILE A 226 12.46 -11.23 4.50
N GLU A 227 12.57 -12.37 3.81
CA GLU A 227 11.92 -13.63 4.19
C GLU A 227 12.35 -14.07 5.59
N ALA A 228 13.65 -14.04 5.89
CA ALA A 228 14.17 -14.41 7.21
C ALA A 228 13.60 -13.53 8.32
N VAL A 229 13.44 -12.22 8.07
CA VAL A 229 12.77 -11.31 9.01
C VAL A 229 11.30 -11.69 9.20
N ALA A 230 10.57 -11.98 8.12
CA ALA A 230 9.17 -12.42 8.20
C ALA A 230 9.01 -13.67 9.07
N ARG A 231 9.84 -14.68 8.86
CA ARG A 231 9.84 -15.94 9.63
C ARG A 231 10.21 -15.72 11.09
N ALA A 232 11.20 -14.88 11.37
CA ALA A 232 11.60 -14.53 12.73
C ALA A 232 10.49 -13.78 13.51
N GLU A 233 9.61 -13.07 12.80
CA GLU A 233 8.40 -12.45 13.38
C GLU A 233 7.18 -13.41 13.45
N GLY A 234 7.38 -14.69 13.17
CA GLY A 234 6.33 -15.71 13.27
C GLY A 234 5.25 -15.59 12.19
N VAL A 235 5.57 -15.00 11.02
CA VAL A 235 4.65 -14.98 9.89
C VAL A 235 4.86 -16.24 9.04
N PRO A 236 3.82 -17.07 8.83
CA PRO A 236 3.95 -18.32 8.10
C PRO A 236 3.91 -18.11 6.58
N VAL A 237 4.87 -17.33 6.06
CA VAL A 237 5.04 -17.16 4.61
C VAL A 237 5.36 -18.51 3.95
N ALA A 238 4.93 -18.69 2.71
CA ALA A 238 5.13 -19.95 1.99
C ALA A 238 6.62 -20.32 1.93
N ALA A 239 6.91 -21.64 1.99
CA ALA A 239 8.29 -22.13 2.01
C ALA A 239 9.07 -21.75 0.74
N ASP A 240 8.36 -21.62 -0.37
CA ASP A 240 8.87 -21.31 -1.71
C ASP A 240 8.70 -19.82 -2.10
N VAL A 241 8.42 -18.92 -1.14
CA VAL A 241 8.11 -17.52 -1.42
C VAL A 241 9.21 -16.81 -2.22
N VAL A 242 10.48 -17.10 -1.94
CA VAL A 242 11.63 -16.57 -2.68
C VAL A 242 11.82 -17.32 -4.00
N ASP A 243 11.64 -18.65 -4.02
CA ASP A 243 11.87 -19.49 -5.20
C ASP A 243 10.89 -19.20 -6.34
N ARG A 244 9.71 -18.64 -6.04
CA ARG A 244 8.73 -18.20 -7.05
C ARG A 244 9.08 -16.88 -7.74
N ILE A 245 10.02 -16.09 -7.20
CA ILE A 245 10.35 -14.76 -7.71
C ILE A 245 10.90 -14.79 -9.15
N PRO A 246 11.82 -15.71 -9.54
CA PRO A 246 12.30 -15.78 -10.92
C PRO A 246 11.17 -15.92 -11.94
N ALA A 247 10.28 -16.88 -11.76
CA ALA A 247 9.13 -17.08 -12.66
C ALA A 247 8.18 -15.87 -12.67
N TYR A 248 8.00 -15.20 -11.53
CA TYR A 248 7.21 -13.97 -11.47
C TYR A 248 7.85 -12.84 -12.28
N VAL A 249 9.17 -12.64 -12.16
CA VAL A 249 9.88 -11.57 -12.90
C VAL A 249 9.90 -11.82 -14.39
N GLU A 250 10.03 -13.08 -14.83
CA GLU A 250 9.96 -13.46 -16.24
C GLU A 250 8.57 -13.22 -16.84
N GLY A 251 7.52 -13.24 -16.02
CA GLY A 251 6.13 -13.00 -16.44
C GLY A 251 5.72 -11.53 -16.51
N ILE A 252 6.57 -10.58 -16.07
CA ILE A 252 6.24 -9.14 -16.05
C ILE A 252 7.08 -8.35 -17.07
N PRO A 253 6.59 -7.20 -17.57
CA PRO A 253 7.35 -6.37 -18.49
C PRO A 253 8.67 -5.90 -17.88
N GLY A 254 9.79 -6.07 -18.57
CA GLY A 254 11.10 -5.61 -18.13
C GLY A 254 11.20 -4.09 -17.91
N SER A 255 10.26 -3.33 -18.48
CA SER A 255 10.11 -1.88 -18.24
C SER A 255 9.40 -1.53 -16.93
N MET A 256 8.94 -2.52 -16.14
CA MET A 256 8.25 -2.28 -14.88
C MET A 256 9.14 -1.53 -13.89
N ARG A 257 8.58 -0.46 -13.32
CA ARG A 257 9.24 0.40 -12.33
C ARG A 257 8.54 0.29 -10.98
N ALA A 258 9.31 0.20 -9.90
CA ALA A 258 8.77 0.36 -8.56
C ALA A 258 8.21 1.78 -8.37
N SER A 259 7.13 1.92 -7.58
CA SER A 259 6.55 3.22 -7.24
C SER A 259 7.57 4.16 -6.59
N LEU A 260 8.47 3.63 -5.76
CA LEU A 260 9.57 4.38 -5.16
C LEU A 260 10.47 5.02 -6.22
N LEU A 261 10.83 4.28 -7.29
CA LEU A 261 11.63 4.82 -8.39
C LEU A 261 10.87 5.92 -9.14
N ILE A 262 9.56 5.75 -9.35
CA ILE A 262 8.72 6.77 -10.01
C ILE A 262 8.70 8.05 -9.17
N ASP A 263 8.40 7.94 -7.86
CA ASP A 263 8.37 9.07 -6.95
C ASP A 263 9.74 9.78 -6.89
N LEU A 264 10.82 9.00 -6.80
CA LEU A 264 12.19 9.49 -6.77
C LEU A 264 12.58 10.24 -8.05
N SER A 265 12.20 9.71 -9.23
CA SER A 265 12.47 10.34 -10.53
C SER A 265 11.70 11.64 -10.71
N GLN A 266 10.60 11.82 -10.00
CA GLN A 266 9.78 13.03 -9.98
C GLN A 266 10.18 14.01 -8.85
N GLY A 267 11.28 13.73 -8.14
CA GLY A 267 11.71 14.54 -7.00
C GLY A 267 10.75 14.54 -5.81
N LYS A 268 9.84 13.57 -5.74
CA LYS A 268 8.87 13.40 -4.65
C LYS A 268 9.50 12.70 -3.45
N ARG A 269 8.86 12.82 -2.29
CA ARG A 269 9.16 12.02 -1.10
C ARG A 269 9.01 10.53 -1.43
N ILE A 270 9.88 9.70 -0.85
CA ILE A 270 9.87 8.24 -1.05
C ILE A 270 9.60 7.48 0.25
N GLU A 271 9.01 6.30 0.15
CA GLU A 271 8.63 5.46 1.29
C GLU A 271 9.79 4.58 1.82
N VAL A 272 11.02 5.11 1.79
CA VAL A 272 12.23 4.35 2.19
C VAL A 272 12.17 3.86 3.63
N GLU A 273 11.55 4.61 4.55
CA GLU A 273 11.38 4.22 5.95
C GLU A 273 10.40 3.05 6.13
N ALA A 274 9.32 3.03 5.36
CA ALA A 274 8.31 1.97 5.40
C ALA A 274 8.74 0.70 4.64
N LEU A 275 9.69 0.81 3.72
CA LEU A 275 10.21 -0.30 2.92
C LEU A 275 11.55 -0.79 3.50
N GLN A 276 12.67 -0.26 3.04
CA GLN A 276 14.00 -0.72 3.46
C GLN A 276 14.23 -0.49 4.95
N GLY A 277 13.84 0.68 5.48
CA GLY A 277 13.99 1.02 6.89
C GLY A 277 13.23 0.07 7.81
N SER A 278 12.04 -0.38 7.41
CA SER A 278 11.25 -1.36 8.16
C SER A 278 11.98 -2.71 8.26
N VAL A 279 12.54 -3.22 7.16
CA VAL A 279 13.31 -4.47 7.16
C VAL A 279 14.50 -4.38 8.13
N VAL A 280 15.26 -3.29 8.05
CA VAL A 280 16.44 -3.06 8.90
C VAL A 280 16.08 -3.01 10.39
N ARG A 281 15.05 -2.24 10.74
CA ARG A 281 14.60 -2.12 12.15
C ARG A 281 14.08 -3.45 12.70
N ARG A 282 13.30 -4.18 11.90
CA ARG A 282 12.75 -5.48 12.29
C ARG A 282 13.82 -6.55 12.37
N GLY A 283 14.74 -6.61 11.39
CA GLY A 283 15.88 -7.51 11.41
C GLY A 283 16.73 -7.34 12.68
N ARG A 284 17.06 -6.10 13.04
CA ARG A 284 17.80 -5.80 14.29
C ARG A 284 17.06 -6.25 15.53
N ARG A 285 15.74 -6.04 15.63
CA ARG A 285 14.93 -6.51 16.76
C ARG A 285 14.87 -8.03 16.85
N ALA A 286 14.80 -8.70 15.72
CA ALA A 286 14.70 -10.15 15.62
C ALA A 286 16.07 -10.87 15.62
N GLY A 287 17.19 -10.13 15.64
CA GLY A 287 18.53 -10.71 15.53
C GLY A 287 18.86 -11.30 14.15
N VAL A 288 18.16 -10.87 13.11
CA VAL A 288 18.34 -11.32 11.72
C VAL A 288 19.21 -10.30 10.98
N PRO A 289 20.39 -10.69 10.47
CA PRO A 289 21.23 -9.81 9.65
C PRO A 289 20.56 -9.44 8.33
N THR A 290 20.63 -8.14 7.97
CA THR A 290 20.04 -7.61 6.72
C THR A 290 21.03 -6.70 5.99
N PRO A 291 22.27 -7.15 5.69
CA PRO A 291 23.34 -6.28 5.18
C PRO A 291 23.03 -5.64 3.83
N ILE A 292 22.33 -6.33 2.92
CA ILE A 292 21.97 -5.77 1.62
C ILE A 292 20.88 -4.70 1.81
N MET A 293 19.85 -5.00 2.60
CA MET A 293 18.77 -4.05 2.88
C MET A 293 19.28 -2.83 3.67
N GLU A 294 20.25 -2.99 4.58
CA GLU A 294 20.92 -1.88 5.26
C GLU A 294 21.67 -0.98 4.27
N THR A 295 22.39 -1.56 3.32
CA THR A 295 23.11 -0.81 2.29
C THR A 295 22.14 -0.02 1.40
N LEU A 296 21.07 -0.67 0.91
CA LEU A 296 20.04 -0.02 0.10
C LEU A 296 19.32 1.10 0.88
N TYR A 297 19.04 0.87 2.16
CA TYR A 297 18.47 1.88 3.05
C TYR A 297 19.39 3.09 3.19
N ALA A 298 20.67 2.86 3.47
CA ALA A 298 21.67 3.94 3.63
C ALA A 298 21.79 4.80 2.37
N VAL A 299 21.79 4.17 1.17
CA VAL A 299 21.88 4.87 -0.12
C VAL A 299 20.62 5.69 -0.42
N LEU A 300 19.43 5.18 -0.07
CA LEU A 300 18.16 5.82 -0.43
C LEU A 300 17.67 6.84 0.62
N ARG A 301 18.05 6.68 1.88
CA ARG A 301 17.58 7.53 2.98
C ARG A 301 17.82 9.04 2.78
N PRO A 302 18.94 9.52 2.22
CA PRO A 302 19.13 10.94 1.93
C PRO A 302 18.06 11.53 1.00
N HIS A 303 17.41 10.70 0.18
CA HIS A 303 16.34 11.08 -0.75
C HIS A 303 14.92 11.02 -0.15
N ALA A 304 14.77 10.62 1.12
CA ALA A 304 13.45 10.43 1.76
C ALA A 304 12.54 11.68 1.66
N GLY A 305 13.13 12.86 1.77
CA GLY A 305 12.41 14.15 1.72
C GLY A 305 12.03 14.64 0.31
N GLY A 306 12.51 14.00 -0.75
CA GLY A 306 12.42 14.51 -2.12
C GLY A 306 13.39 15.65 -2.39
N SER A 307 13.47 16.10 -3.65
CA SER A 307 14.42 17.16 -4.10
C SER A 307 14.03 18.58 -3.67
N GLY A 308 12.82 18.80 -3.15
CA GLY A 308 12.36 20.11 -2.72
C GLY A 308 12.97 20.63 -1.40
N ARG A 309 13.82 19.87 -0.71
CA ARG A 309 14.51 20.26 0.54
C ARG A 309 16.02 20.41 0.42
N ALA A 310 16.60 20.20 -0.75
CA ALA A 310 18.04 20.36 -0.96
C ALA A 310 18.50 21.82 -1.13
N GLY A 311 17.63 22.80 -0.89
CA GLY A 311 17.90 24.22 -1.13
C GLY A 311 17.60 25.16 0.03
N ALA A 312 17.63 24.70 1.29
CA ALA A 312 17.50 25.54 2.47
C ALA A 312 18.64 25.21 3.45
N SER A 313 19.82 25.70 3.13
CA SER A 313 20.92 25.87 4.05
C SER A 313 21.55 27.23 3.79
#